data_105cbd4b0c3887b6f18a81262112ebf1
#
_entry.id   105cbd4b0c3887b6f18a81262112ebf1
#
_cell.length_a   1.000
_cell.length_b   1.000
_cell.length_c   1.000
_cell.angle_alpha   90.00
_cell.angle_beta   90.00
_cell.angle_gamma   90.00
#
_symmetry.space_group_name_H-M   'P 1'
#
loop_
_entity.id
_entity.type
_entity.pdbx_description
1 polymer ?
#
loop_
_entity_poly.entity_id
_entity_poly.type
_entity_poly.pdbx_seq_one_letter_code
_entity_poly.pdbx_strand_id
1 'polypeptide(L)'
;QPDNSIARAQPILQVDAIKYLYTFRNQLTKEQLLSVLPLLVHHLSSSNYVTCTYAAISIERILFIRTQGQRLMVSSDIAPLSQRMLEALFATVEQHETPEKVAENDHVMKCVMRVLLTSKNAIEPYSGEVLSHLASIVQLTSRNPSNPRFTQFLFESVSALVRLAGSSTLAQLATMEERLFPVCTDILQGDVAEYIPYVFQILAQLLEAHAVLS
;
A
#
# COMPACT_ATOMS: atom_id res chain seq x y z
N GLN A 1 14.12 2.05 39.94
CA GLN A 1 13.37 1.42 38.84
C GLN A 1 12.73 2.56 38.05
N PRO A 2 12.92 2.67 36.73
CA PRO A 2 12.19 3.65 35.93
C PRO A 2 10.70 3.39 36.06
N ASP A 3 9.95 4.46 36.26
CA ASP A 3 8.50 4.42 36.45
C ASP A 3 7.80 3.74 35.27
N ASN A 4 7.37 2.51 35.50
CA ASN A 4 6.74 1.66 34.48
C ASN A 4 5.36 2.23 34.01
N SER A 5 4.85 3.26 34.70
CA SER A 5 3.61 3.94 34.33
C SER A 5 3.81 4.82 33.08
N ILE A 6 4.96 5.49 32.94
CA ILE A 6 5.29 6.34 31.79
C ILE A 6 5.48 5.45 30.53
N ALA A 7 6.17 4.31 30.67
CA ALA A 7 6.37 3.38 29.55
C ALA A 7 5.04 2.79 29.04
N ARG A 8 4.04 2.58 29.92
CA ARG A 8 2.70 2.12 29.54
C ARG A 8 1.83 3.21 28.92
N ALA A 9 2.04 4.48 29.30
CA ALA A 9 1.31 5.62 28.74
C ALA A 9 1.83 6.04 27.36
N GLN A 10 3.08 5.72 27.01
CA GLN A 10 3.69 6.12 25.74
C GLN A 10 2.87 5.75 24.50
N PRO A 11 2.35 4.52 24.32
CA PRO A 11 1.56 4.18 23.13
C PRO A 11 0.29 5.02 23.01
N ILE A 12 -0.38 5.33 24.11
CA ILE A 12 -1.60 6.16 24.12
C ILE A 12 -1.27 7.58 23.67
N LEU A 13 -0.22 8.18 24.23
CA LEU A 13 0.22 9.52 23.87
C LEU A 13 0.67 9.61 22.40
N GLN A 14 1.34 8.58 21.91
CA GLN A 14 1.74 8.47 20.49
C GLN A 14 0.50 8.43 19.58
N VAL A 15 -0.47 7.59 19.90
CA VAL A 15 -1.73 7.49 19.14
C VAL A 15 -2.47 8.81 19.17
N ASP A 16 -2.57 9.48 20.32
CA ASP A 16 -3.26 10.76 20.43
C ASP A 16 -2.55 11.87 19.64
N ALA A 17 -1.22 11.89 19.64
CA ALA A 17 -0.45 12.83 18.81
C ALA A 17 -0.68 12.58 17.31
N ILE A 18 -0.69 11.29 16.87
CA ILE A 18 -0.97 10.92 15.49
C ILE A 18 -2.42 11.29 15.12
N LYS A 19 -3.39 11.04 16.01
CA LYS A 19 -4.80 11.43 15.79
C LYS A 19 -4.98 12.94 15.71
N TYR A 20 -4.25 13.70 16.53
CA TYR A 20 -4.24 15.16 16.45
C TYR A 20 -3.74 15.63 15.08
N LEU A 21 -2.59 15.14 14.64
CA LEU A 21 -2.05 15.41 13.31
C LEU A 21 -3.06 15.04 12.20
N TYR A 22 -3.64 13.83 12.27
CA TYR A 22 -4.67 13.38 11.34
C TYR A 22 -5.88 14.32 11.28
N THR A 23 -6.35 14.79 12.44
CA THR A 23 -7.54 15.64 12.56
C THR A 23 -7.28 17.02 11.94
N PHE A 24 -6.12 17.63 12.24
CA PHE A 24 -5.78 19.00 11.84
C PHE A 24 -4.91 19.09 10.58
N ARG A 25 -4.74 17.97 9.85
CA ARG A 25 -3.87 17.91 8.67
C ARG A 25 -4.16 18.95 7.59
N ASN A 26 -5.42 19.40 7.46
CA ASN A 26 -5.82 20.41 6.46
C ASN A 26 -5.45 21.86 6.87
N GLN A 27 -5.06 22.08 8.12
CA GLN A 27 -4.58 23.36 8.64
C GLN A 27 -3.05 23.48 8.57
N LEU A 28 -2.36 22.38 8.28
CA LEU A 28 -0.91 22.36 8.17
C LEU A 28 -0.45 22.73 6.78
N THR A 29 0.70 23.42 6.70
CA THR A 29 1.34 23.68 5.41
C THR A 29 1.95 22.41 4.82
N LYS A 30 2.27 22.42 3.52
CA LYS A 30 2.94 21.31 2.86
C LYS A 30 4.27 20.96 3.54
N GLU A 31 5.05 21.98 3.90
CA GLU A 31 6.35 21.82 4.55
C GLU A 31 6.22 21.16 5.93
N GLN A 32 5.22 21.57 6.71
CA GLN A 32 4.91 20.96 8.00
C GLN A 32 4.50 19.49 7.82
N LEU A 33 3.65 19.20 6.84
CA LEU A 33 3.25 17.81 6.54
C LEU A 33 4.44 16.95 6.12
N LEU A 34 5.33 17.48 5.27
CA LEU A 34 6.54 16.78 4.85
C LEU A 34 7.50 16.51 6.02
N SER A 35 7.59 17.44 6.97
CA SER A 35 8.46 17.27 8.15
C SER A 35 7.99 16.16 9.11
N VAL A 36 6.69 15.86 9.15
CA VAL A 36 6.12 14.82 10.02
C VAL A 36 6.03 13.44 9.35
N LEU A 37 6.10 13.36 8.02
CA LEU A 37 6.04 12.07 7.32
C LEU A 37 7.09 11.05 7.79
N PRO A 38 8.39 11.42 7.99
CA PRO A 38 9.38 10.47 8.49
C PRO A 38 9.05 9.89 9.87
N LEU A 39 8.40 10.68 10.74
CA LEU A 39 7.96 10.22 12.06
C LEU A 39 6.80 9.21 11.92
N LEU A 40 5.85 9.48 11.03
CA LEU A 40 4.75 8.54 10.76
C LEU A 40 5.29 7.23 10.17
N VAL A 41 6.28 7.31 9.26
CA VAL A 41 6.94 6.12 8.69
C VAL A 41 7.62 5.29 9.79
N HIS A 42 8.28 5.94 10.74
CA HIS A 42 8.84 5.26 11.91
C HIS A 42 7.76 4.51 12.71
N HIS A 43 6.58 5.09 12.88
CA HIS A 43 5.47 4.47 13.61
C HIS A 43 4.77 3.32 12.85
N LEU A 44 4.98 3.18 11.53
CA LEU A 44 4.52 1.99 10.80
C LEU A 44 5.18 0.69 11.31
N SER A 45 6.41 0.77 11.81
CA SER A 45 7.14 -0.36 12.39
C SER A 45 6.84 -0.57 13.88
N SER A 46 5.82 0.09 14.45
CA SER A 46 5.44 -0.09 15.84
C SER A 46 4.83 -1.47 16.08
N SER A 47 5.26 -2.14 17.14
CA SER A 47 4.63 -3.39 17.61
C SER A 47 3.21 -3.19 18.15
N ASN A 48 2.82 -1.95 18.44
CA ASN A 48 1.46 -1.61 18.84
C ASN A 48 0.57 -1.47 17.61
N TYR A 49 -0.39 -2.40 17.44
CA TYR A 49 -1.35 -2.44 16.33
C TYR A 49 -2.06 -1.10 16.10
N VAL A 50 -2.49 -0.43 17.17
CA VAL A 50 -3.23 0.83 17.08
C VAL A 50 -2.33 1.94 16.57
N THR A 51 -1.10 2.04 17.08
CA THR A 51 -0.11 3.04 16.65
C THR A 51 0.22 2.87 15.16
N CYS A 52 0.53 1.64 14.74
CA CYS A 52 0.81 1.32 13.33
C CYS A 52 -0.39 1.67 12.44
N THR A 53 -1.59 1.26 12.81
CA THR A 53 -2.82 1.52 12.03
C THR A 53 -3.09 3.02 11.88
N TYR A 54 -2.99 3.81 12.96
CA TYR A 54 -3.18 5.26 12.87
C TYR A 54 -2.07 5.96 12.09
N ALA A 55 -0.84 5.46 12.14
CA ALA A 55 0.24 5.95 11.28
C ALA A 55 -0.09 5.73 9.78
N ALA A 56 -0.54 4.53 9.42
CA ALA A 56 -0.97 4.21 8.05
C ALA A 56 -2.15 5.08 7.60
N ILE A 57 -3.18 5.25 8.44
CA ILE A 57 -4.33 6.12 8.17
C ILE A 57 -3.86 7.56 7.93
N SER A 58 -2.97 8.07 8.78
CA SER A 58 -2.48 9.45 8.69
C SER A 58 -1.69 9.69 7.43
N ILE A 59 -0.77 8.79 7.06
CA ILE A 59 -0.03 8.84 5.80
C ILE A 59 -1.01 8.82 4.61
N GLU A 60 -1.95 7.87 4.57
CA GLU A 60 -2.94 7.77 3.50
C GLU A 60 -3.71 9.08 3.33
N ARG A 61 -4.15 9.68 4.42
CA ARG A 61 -4.92 10.93 4.39
C ARG A 61 -4.10 12.15 4.01
N ILE A 62 -2.85 12.24 4.46
CA ILE A 62 -1.92 13.31 4.05
C ILE A 62 -1.68 13.24 2.54
N LEU A 63 -1.38 12.06 2.01
CA LEU A 63 -1.16 11.85 0.58
C LEU A 63 -2.44 12.06 -0.27
N PHE A 64 -3.62 12.04 0.35
CA PHE A 64 -4.89 12.28 -0.33
C PHE A 64 -5.33 13.75 -0.32
N ILE A 65 -4.69 14.65 0.44
CA ILE A 65 -5.07 16.06 0.51
C ILE A 65 -5.09 16.67 -0.89
N ARG A 66 -6.14 17.42 -1.16
CA ARG A 66 -6.29 18.20 -2.39
C ARG A 66 -6.45 19.68 -2.05
N THR A 67 -5.79 20.52 -2.84
CA THR A 67 -5.95 21.97 -2.79
C THR A 67 -6.31 22.46 -4.18
N GLN A 68 -7.42 23.17 -4.31
CA GLN A 68 -7.94 23.65 -5.60
C GLN A 68 -8.12 22.52 -6.63
N GLY A 69 -8.57 21.34 -6.20
CA GLY A 69 -8.80 20.17 -7.06
C GLY A 69 -7.56 19.33 -7.37
N GLN A 70 -6.34 19.86 -7.13
CA GLN A 70 -5.08 19.15 -7.34
C GLN A 70 -4.56 18.50 -6.06
N ARG A 71 -3.78 17.42 -6.19
CA ARG A 71 -3.11 16.79 -5.04
C ARG A 71 -2.03 17.71 -4.49
N LEU A 72 -2.04 17.90 -3.16
CA LEU A 72 -1.01 18.69 -2.45
C LEU A 72 0.36 18.01 -2.51
N MET A 73 0.38 16.68 -2.32
CA MET A 73 1.60 15.85 -2.40
C MET A 73 1.75 15.27 -3.79
N VAL A 74 2.94 15.44 -4.37
CA VAL A 74 3.33 14.89 -5.67
C VAL A 74 4.45 13.86 -5.53
N SER A 75 4.76 13.14 -6.60
CA SER A 75 5.75 12.05 -6.61
C SER A 75 7.11 12.49 -6.06
N SER A 76 7.63 13.65 -6.48
CA SER A 76 8.92 14.17 -6.03
C SER A 76 8.99 14.45 -4.52
N ASP A 77 7.86 14.77 -3.89
CA ASP A 77 7.80 15.06 -2.47
C ASP A 77 8.03 13.80 -1.61
N ILE A 78 7.54 12.65 -2.08
CA ILE A 78 7.56 11.40 -1.32
C ILE A 78 8.57 10.38 -1.84
N ALA A 79 9.16 10.59 -3.03
CA ALA A 79 10.15 9.69 -3.61
C ALA A 79 11.26 9.28 -2.63
N PRO A 80 11.83 10.18 -1.80
CA PRO A 80 12.87 9.81 -0.83
C PRO A 80 12.40 8.86 0.28
N LEU A 81 11.10 8.76 0.52
CA LEU A 81 10.50 7.97 1.60
C LEU A 81 9.68 6.79 1.09
N SER A 82 9.32 6.75 -0.20
CA SER A 82 8.34 5.81 -0.75
C SER A 82 8.77 4.35 -0.61
N GLN A 83 10.02 4.02 -0.86
CA GLN A 83 10.54 2.66 -0.67
C GLN A 83 10.42 2.25 0.80
N ARG A 84 10.92 3.06 1.72
CA ARG A 84 10.85 2.78 3.16
C ARG A 84 9.41 2.69 3.69
N MET A 85 8.49 3.50 3.15
CA MET A 85 7.06 3.39 3.47
C MET A 85 6.52 2.01 3.07
N LEU A 86 6.80 1.57 1.83
CA LEU A 86 6.31 0.30 1.31
C LEU A 86 6.91 -0.89 2.05
N GLU A 87 8.23 -0.88 2.31
CA GLU A 87 8.90 -1.91 3.11
C GLU A 87 8.25 -2.07 4.50
N ALA A 88 8.02 -0.97 5.22
CA ALA A 88 7.38 -1.00 6.54
C ALA A 88 5.92 -1.48 6.48
N LEU A 89 5.16 -1.07 5.46
CA LEU A 89 3.77 -1.49 5.26
C LEU A 89 3.69 -2.97 4.91
N PHE A 90 4.52 -3.48 4.00
CA PHE A 90 4.55 -4.90 3.66
C PHE A 90 5.00 -5.76 4.84
N ALA A 91 6.04 -5.34 5.58
CA ALA A 91 6.46 -6.02 6.79
C ALA A 91 5.31 -6.16 7.81
N THR A 92 4.44 -5.13 7.92
CA THR A 92 3.27 -5.17 8.80
C THR A 92 2.22 -6.16 8.32
N VAL A 93 1.98 -6.28 7.02
CA VAL A 93 1.02 -7.23 6.44
C VAL A 93 1.54 -8.66 6.52
N GLU A 94 2.79 -8.87 6.13
CA GLU A 94 3.41 -10.19 5.95
C GLU A 94 3.92 -10.83 7.26
N GLN A 95 3.87 -10.11 8.39
CA GLN A 95 4.19 -10.71 9.70
C GLN A 95 3.21 -11.81 10.12
N HIS A 96 2.09 -11.96 9.42
CA HIS A 96 1.04 -12.93 9.69
C HIS A 96 1.05 -14.08 8.68
N GLU A 97 0.71 -15.29 9.13
CA GLU A 97 0.78 -16.51 8.32
C GLU A 97 -0.59 -16.97 7.78
N THR A 98 -1.69 -16.48 8.37
CA THR A 98 -3.03 -16.90 7.94
C THR A 98 -3.71 -15.84 7.07
N PRO A 99 -4.50 -16.27 6.07
CA PRO A 99 -5.19 -15.35 5.15
C PRO A 99 -6.01 -14.27 5.87
N GLU A 100 -6.74 -14.66 6.94
CA GLU A 100 -7.61 -13.77 7.70
C GLU A 100 -6.82 -12.70 8.45
N LYS A 101 -5.66 -13.10 9.00
CA LYS A 101 -4.80 -12.18 9.75
C LYS A 101 -4.06 -11.21 8.82
N VAL A 102 -3.62 -11.68 7.67
CA VAL A 102 -3.02 -10.84 6.62
C VAL A 102 -4.04 -9.81 6.13
N ALA A 103 -5.28 -10.23 5.91
CA ALA A 103 -6.35 -9.36 5.43
C ALA A 103 -7.04 -8.52 6.52
N GLU A 104 -6.65 -8.64 7.80
CA GLU A 104 -7.34 -8.01 8.93
C GLU A 104 -7.34 -6.48 8.85
N ASN A 105 -6.18 -5.89 8.47
CA ASN A 105 -5.99 -4.44 8.50
C ASN A 105 -6.07 -3.82 7.10
N ASP A 106 -7.28 -3.53 6.64
CA ASP A 106 -7.50 -2.86 5.35
C ASP A 106 -6.92 -1.44 5.27
N HIS A 107 -6.70 -0.76 6.40
CA HIS A 107 -6.07 0.56 6.43
C HIS A 107 -4.60 0.53 6.00
N VAL A 108 -3.87 -0.52 6.38
CA VAL A 108 -2.48 -0.71 5.95
C VAL A 108 -2.43 -0.92 4.43
N MET A 109 -3.27 -1.82 3.89
CA MET A 109 -3.32 -2.06 2.44
C MET A 109 -3.79 -0.83 1.66
N LYS A 110 -4.73 -0.07 2.20
CA LYS A 110 -5.14 1.22 1.63
C LYS A 110 -3.99 2.23 1.57
N CYS A 111 -3.11 2.22 2.59
CA CYS A 111 -1.93 3.07 2.60
C CYS A 111 -0.93 2.62 1.52
N VAL A 112 -0.70 1.31 1.34
CA VAL A 112 0.11 0.76 0.23
C VAL A 112 -0.39 1.31 -1.10
N MET A 113 -1.66 1.10 -1.41
CA MET A 113 -2.29 1.62 -2.63
C MET A 113 -2.06 3.13 -2.80
N ARG A 114 -2.24 3.92 -1.73
CA ARG A 114 -2.07 5.37 -1.78
C ARG A 114 -0.63 5.78 -2.05
N VAL A 115 0.35 5.13 -1.44
CA VAL A 115 1.77 5.37 -1.69
C VAL A 115 2.09 5.07 -3.15
N LEU A 116 1.68 3.93 -3.70
CA LEU A 116 1.90 3.56 -5.10
C LEU A 116 1.31 4.60 -6.06
N LEU A 117 0.03 4.98 -5.87
CA LEU A 117 -0.65 5.97 -6.70
C LEU A 117 -0.03 7.38 -6.63
N THR A 118 0.64 7.72 -5.54
CA THR A 118 1.29 9.02 -5.36
C THR A 118 2.71 9.01 -5.89
N SER A 119 3.47 7.93 -5.65
CA SER A 119 4.86 7.76 -6.08
C SER A 119 5.02 7.68 -7.59
N LYS A 120 4.02 7.12 -8.29
CA LYS A 120 4.06 6.95 -9.75
C LYS A 120 5.40 6.32 -10.19
N ASN A 121 6.06 6.90 -11.19
CA ASN A 121 7.31 6.37 -11.76
C ASN A 121 8.50 6.34 -10.78
N ALA A 122 8.42 7.01 -9.63
CA ALA A 122 9.47 6.94 -8.62
C ALA A 122 9.67 5.53 -8.02
N ILE A 123 8.68 4.62 -8.17
CA ILE A 123 8.78 3.22 -7.73
C ILE A 123 9.41 2.30 -8.79
N GLU A 124 9.67 2.77 -10.00
CA GLU A 124 10.20 1.94 -11.10
C GLU A 124 11.43 1.11 -10.69
N PRO A 125 12.43 1.66 -9.98
CA PRO A 125 13.64 0.92 -9.62
C PRO A 125 13.40 -0.32 -8.74
N TYR A 126 12.31 -0.35 -7.97
CA TYR A 126 11.96 -1.43 -7.05
C TYR A 126 10.54 -2.00 -7.30
N SER A 127 9.96 -1.69 -8.46
CA SER A 127 8.61 -2.15 -8.83
C SER A 127 8.46 -3.67 -8.86
N GLY A 128 9.52 -4.40 -9.26
CA GLY A 128 9.54 -5.86 -9.26
C GLY A 128 9.47 -6.47 -7.85
N GLU A 129 10.10 -5.84 -6.86
CA GLU A 129 10.03 -6.24 -5.45
C GLU A 129 8.62 -5.99 -4.91
N VAL A 130 8.07 -4.79 -5.14
CA VAL A 130 6.70 -4.45 -4.76
C VAL A 130 5.68 -5.41 -5.35
N LEU A 131 5.85 -5.79 -6.63
CA LEU A 131 4.98 -6.76 -7.27
C LEU A 131 5.08 -8.15 -6.63
N SER A 132 6.29 -8.57 -6.21
CA SER A 132 6.48 -9.84 -5.53
C SER A 132 5.71 -9.90 -4.21
N HIS A 133 5.78 -8.84 -3.39
CA HIS A 133 5.00 -8.72 -2.17
C HIS A 133 3.49 -8.80 -2.46
N LEU A 134 2.99 -8.01 -3.41
CA LEU A 134 1.56 -8.01 -3.75
C LEU A 134 1.10 -9.38 -4.28
N ALA A 135 1.86 -10.04 -5.16
CA ALA A 135 1.54 -11.36 -5.68
C ALA A 135 1.48 -12.42 -4.57
N SER A 136 2.44 -12.39 -3.63
CA SER A 136 2.45 -13.30 -2.48
C SER A 136 1.23 -13.07 -1.57
N ILE A 137 0.86 -11.82 -1.32
CA ILE A 137 -0.33 -11.47 -0.53
C ILE A 137 -1.61 -11.94 -1.23
N VAL A 138 -1.73 -11.73 -2.56
CA VAL A 138 -2.88 -12.23 -3.36
C VAL A 138 -2.97 -13.75 -3.24
N GLN A 139 -1.86 -14.47 -3.45
CA GLN A 139 -1.81 -15.93 -3.39
C GLN A 139 -2.19 -16.47 -2.00
N LEU A 140 -1.75 -15.81 -0.93
CA LEU A 140 -2.10 -16.21 0.43
C LEU A 140 -3.57 -15.95 0.75
N THR A 141 -4.06 -14.73 0.48
CA THR A 141 -5.42 -14.32 0.83
C THR A 141 -6.50 -14.95 -0.06
N SER A 142 -6.14 -15.42 -1.27
CA SER A 142 -7.06 -16.17 -2.14
C SER A 142 -7.50 -17.52 -1.55
N ARG A 143 -6.74 -18.07 -0.60
CA ARG A 143 -7.10 -19.34 0.07
C ARG A 143 -8.33 -19.21 0.97
N ASN A 144 -8.57 -18.03 1.53
CA ASN A 144 -9.77 -17.70 2.30
C ASN A 144 -10.05 -16.19 2.25
N PRO A 145 -10.76 -15.69 1.23
CA PRO A 145 -11.15 -14.29 1.14
C PRO A 145 -12.05 -13.89 2.31
N SER A 146 -11.58 -13.00 3.18
CA SER A 146 -12.25 -12.65 4.43
C SER A 146 -12.59 -11.16 4.56
N ASN A 147 -11.90 -10.28 3.82
CA ASN A 147 -12.07 -8.84 3.91
C ASN A 147 -12.16 -8.19 2.52
N PRO A 148 -13.37 -7.91 2.00
CA PRO A 148 -13.55 -7.33 0.66
C PRO A 148 -12.87 -5.98 0.47
N ARG A 149 -12.75 -5.15 1.53
CA ARG A 149 -12.05 -3.86 1.44
C ARG A 149 -10.56 -4.03 1.30
N PHE A 150 -9.96 -4.96 2.04
CA PHE A 150 -8.56 -5.31 1.88
C PHE A 150 -8.30 -5.82 0.46
N THR A 151 -9.13 -6.74 -0.03
CA THR A 151 -9.05 -7.30 -1.38
C THR A 151 -9.12 -6.19 -2.45
N GLN A 152 -10.06 -5.26 -2.32
CA GLN A 152 -10.17 -4.12 -3.23
C GLN A 152 -8.85 -3.33 -3.27
N PHE A 153 -8.32 -2.90 -2.13
CA PHE A 153 -7.08 -2.10 -2.09
C PHE A 153 -5.86 -2.88 -2.58
N LEU A 154 -5.82 -4.19 -2.33
CA LEU A 154 -4.78 -5.08 -2.85
C LEU A 154 -4.78 -5.10 -4.38
N PHE A 155 -5.91 -5.37 -5.00
CA PHE A 155 -6.02 -5.40 -6.47
C PHE A 155 -5.89 -4.00 -7.11
N GLU A 156 -6.34 -2.94 -6.45
CA GLU A 156 -6.06 -1.57 -6.89
C GLU A 156 -4.55 -1.25 -6.88
N SER A 157 -3.80 -1.84 -5.93
CA SER A 157 -2.34 -1.72 -5.87
C SER A 157 -1.66 -2.46 -7.03
N VAL A 158 -2.09 -3.68 -7.33
CA VAL A 158 -1.61 -4.46 -8.50
C VAL A 158 -1.92 -3.69 -9.79
N SER A 159 -3.16 -3.21 -9.95
CA SER A 159 -3.58 -2.40 -11.10
C SER A 159 -2.75 -1.13 -11.28
N ALA A 160 -2.35 -0.47 -10.17
CA ALA A 160 -1.48 0.70 -10.23
C ALA A 160 -0.10 0.35 -10.81
N LEU A 161 0.49 -0.78 -10.41
CA LEU A 161 1.77 -1.24 -10.97
C LEU A 161 1.67 -1.63 -12.44
N VAL A 162 0.63 -2.35 -12.83
CA VAL A 162 0.42 -2.74 -14.24
C VAL A 162 0.32 -1.49 -15.13
N ARG A 163 -0.42 -0.47 -14.70
CA ARG A 163 -0.50 0.80 -15.46
C ARG A 163 0.83 1.53 -15.56
N LEU A 164 1.68 1.45 -14.52
CA LEU A 164 3.02 2.05 -14.56
C LEU A 164 3.93 1.30 -15.54
N ALA A 165 3.90 -0.03 -15.53
CA ALA A 165 4.67 -0.85 -16.48
C ALA A 165 4.20 -0.67 -17.93
N GLY A 166 2.88 -0.55 -18.14
CA GLY A 166 2.32 -0.31 -19.47
C GLY A 166 2.76 1.01 -20.12
N SER A 167 3.32 1.93 -19.32
CA SER A 167 3.91 3.19 -19.83
C SER A 167 5.44 3.14 -19.95
N SER A 168 6.09 1.99 -19.67
CA SER A 168 7.55 1.87 -19.60
C SER A 168 8.13 1.07 -20.76
N THR A 169 8.27 -0.25 -20.65
CA THR A 169 8.86 -1.11 -21.67
C THR A 169 8.19 -2.49 -21.76
N LEU A 170 8.25 -3.12 -22.95
CA LEU A 170 7.79 -4.52 -23.12
C LEU A 170 8.51 -5.51 -22.18
N ALA A 171 9.79 -5.28 -21.87
CA ALA A 171 10.55 -6.15 -20.97
C ALA A 171 10.01 -6.08 -19.53
N GLN A 172 9.65 -4.90 -19.06
CA GLN A 172 9.01 -4.73 -17.74
C GLN A 172 7.63 -5.36 -17.70
N LEU A 173 6.85 -5.21 -18.76
CA LEU A 173 5.54 -5.83 -18.88
C LEU A 173 5.66 -7.36 -18.84
N ALA A 174 6.58 -7.96 -19.61
CA ALA A 174 6.84 -9.40 -19.58
C ALA A 174 7.22 -9.91 -18.17
N THR A 175 8.06 -9.16 -17.45
CA THR A 175 8.42 -9.51 -16.06
C THR A 175 7.19 -9.49 -15.14
N MET A 176 6.26 -8.57 -15.35
CA MET A 176 5.01 -8.53 -14.58
C MET A 176 4.10 -9.72 -14.91
N GLU A 177 3.98 -10.07 -16.18
CA GLU A 177 3.20 -11.23 -16.63
C GLU A 177 3.72 -12.53 -16.06
N GLU A 178 5.04 -12.73 -16.07
CA GLU A 178 5.67 -13.92 -15.46
C GLU A 178 5.31 -14.10 -13.99
N ARG A 179 5.09 -13.02 -13.27
CA ARG A 179 4.72 -13.06 -11.85
C ARG A 179 3.22 -13.15 -11.60
N LEU A 180 2.41 -12.48 -12.42
CA LEU A 180 0.96 -12.39 -12.22
C LEU A 180 0.20 -13.57 -12.83
N PHE A 181 0.64 -14.13 -13.98
CA PHE A 181 -0.08 -15.21 -14.63
C PHE A 181 -0.22 -16.47 -13.77
N PRO A 182 0.80 -16.94 -13.04
CA PRO A 182 0.62 -18.09 -12.15
C PRO A 182 -0.45 -17.83 -11.10
N VAL A 183 -0.43 -16.66 -10.45
CA VAL A 183 -1.40 -16.28 -9.41
C VAL A 183 -2.81 -16.16 -9.99
N CYS A 184 -2.95 -15.54 -11.17
CA CYS A 184 -4.23 -15.46 -11.88
C CYS A 184 -4.77 -16.85 -12.25
N THR A 185 -3.89 -17.73 -12.72
CA THR A 185 -4.24 -19.11 -13.07
C THR A 185 -4.72 -19.89 -11.84
N ASP A 186 -4.02 -19.80 -10.72
CA ASP A 186 -4.40 -20.47 -9.47
C ASP A 186 -5.78 -20.01 -8.98
N ILE A 187 -6.07 -18.70 -9.05
CA ILE A 187 -7.37 -18.13 -8.67
C ILE A 187 -8.49 -18.64 -9.58
N LEU A 188 -8.27 -18.66 -10.91
CA LEU A 188 -9.27 -19.11 -11.86
C LEU A 188 -9.51 -20.63 -11.78
N GLN A 189 -8.46 -21.44 -11.61
CA GLN A 189 -8.56 -22.88 -11.43
C GLN A 189 -9.20 -23.27 -10.09
N GLY A 190 -8.90 -22.47 -9.04
CA GLY A 190 -9.48 -22.66 -7.72
C GLY A 190 -10.90 -22.12 -7.57
N ASP A 191 -11.48 -21.53 -8.61
CA ASP A 191 -12.83 -20.91 -8.63
C ASP A 191 -13.06 -19.95 -7.45
N VAL A 192 -12.06 -19.09 -7.15
CA VAL A 192 -12.15 -18.09 -6.08
C VAL A 192 -13.03 -16.93 -6.53
N ALA A 193 -14.34 -17.10 -6.38
CA ALA A 193 -15.38 -16.23 -6.94
C ALA A 193 -15.18 -14.75 -6.62
N GLU A 194 -14.74 -14.41 -5.40
CA GLU A 194 -14.50 -13.05 -4.95
C GLU A 194 -13.34 -12.36 -5.68
N TYR A 195 -12.39 -13.14 -6.21
CA TYR A 195 -11.18 -12.61 -6.86
C TYR A 195 -11.29 -12.61 -8.39
N ILE A 196 -12.12 -13.46 -8.98
CA ILE A 196 -12.28 -13.61 -10.44
C ILE A 196 -12.50 -12.26 -11.16
N PRO A 197 -13.39 -11.35 -10.71
CA PRO A 197 -13.59 -10.06 -11.40
C PRO A 197 -12.32 -9.21 -11.44
N TYR A 198 -11.53 -9.22 -10.38
CA TYR A 198 -10.27 -8.48 -10.31
C TYR A 198 -9.21 -9.09 -11.23
N VAL A 199 -9.13 -10.42 -11.31
CA VAL A 199 -8.22 -11.12 -12.24
C VAL A 199 -8.52 -10.72 -13.68
N PHE A 200 -9.78 -10.73 -14.12
CA PHE A 200 -10.15 -10.28 -15.46
C PHE A 200 -9.80 -8.82 -15.70
N GLN A 201 -9.95 -7.95 -14.69
CA GLN A 201 -9.53 -6.55 -14.79
C GLN A 201 -8.01 -6.41 -14.99
N ILE A 202 -7.20 -7.18 -14.25
CA ILE A 202 -5.73 -7.17 -14.40
C ILE A 202 -5.33 -7.69 -15.77
N LEU A 203 -5.92 -8.81 -16.25
CA LEU A 203 -5.63 -9.37 -17.56
C LEU A 203 -6.00 -8.40 -18.69
N ALA A 204 -7.14 -7.70 -18.58
CA ALA A 204 -7.53 -6.65 -19.55
C ALA A 204 -6.51 -5.51 -19.58
N GLN A 205 -6.04 -5.05 -18.41
CA GLN A 205 -5.02 -3.99 -18.34
C GLN A 205 -3.66 -4.42 -18.93
N LEU A 206 -3.25 -5.67 -18.75
CA LEU A 206 -2.04 -6.22 -19.38
C LEU A 206 -2.18 -6.23 -20.91
N LEU A 207 -3.33 -6.66 -21.44
CA LEU A 207 -3.61 -6.62 -22.87
C LEU A 207 -3.61 -5.19 -23.44
N GLU A 208 -4.21 -4.23 -22.72
CA GLU A 208 -4.18 -2.82 -23.11
C GLU A 208 -2.74 -2.27 -23.13
N ALA A 209 -1.92 -2.65 -22.14
CA ALA A 209 -0.52 -2.26 -22.07
C ALA A 209 0.28 -2.77 -23.26
N HIS A 210 0.06 -4.01 -23.70
CA HIS A 210 0.66 -4.55 -24.94
C HIS A 210 0.27 -3.75 -26.17
N ALA A 211 -1.00 -3.39 -26.32
CA ALA A 211 -1.47 -2.62 -27.46
C ALA A 211 -0.87 -1.21 -27.54
N VAL A 212 -0.47 -0.63 -26.40
CA VAL A 212 0.19 0.68 -26.35
C VAL A 212 1.68 0.61 -26.66
N LEU A 213 2.35 -0.50 -26.32
CA LEU A 213 3.80 -0.67 -26.48
C LEU A 213 4.19 -1.38 -27.81
N SER A 214 3.23 -1.91 -28.54
CA SER A 214 3.41 -2.54 -29.88
C SER A 214 3.29 -1.53 -30.98
#